data_9e132d8fb0730e4c94ecad4f9b24dd84
#
_entry.id   9e132d8fb0730e4c94ecad4f9b24dd84
#
_cell.length_a   1.000
_cell.length_b   1.000
_cell.length_c   1.000
_cell.angle_alpha   90.00
_cell.angle_beta   90.00
_cell.angle_gamma   90.00
#
_symmetry.space_group_name_H-M   'P 1'
#
loop_
_entity.id
_entity.type
_entity.pdbx_description
1 polymer ?
#
loop_
_entity_poly.entity_id
_entity_poly.type
_entity_poly.pdbx_seq_one_letter_code
_entity_poly.pdbx_strand_id
1 'polypeptide(L)'
;MVNVPARLSNWPVQIKLAPVNAPYFQGCDLLVAADCTAFAYGAFHEDFLKGRVCLIGCPKLDGVDYTEKLAQIIAENNVRSVRVARMQVPCCGGLEQAVRRAVAIAGSQNGAGAADAVVGARGAAIGAGDADITGGAVDAVGAVASSIPVQIDVISSDGRIVAVG
;
A
#
# COMPACT_ATOMS: atom_id res chain seq x y z
N MET A 1 -21.04 -23.27 -22.60
CA MET A 1 -20.65 -22.47 -21.42
C MET A 1 -19.16 -22.23 -21.44
N VAL A 2 -18.73 -20.98 -21.44
CA VAL A 2 -17.31 -20.65 -21.30
C VAL A 2 -16.98 -20.73 -19.82
N ASN A 3 -16.14 -21.68 -19.41
CA ASN A 3 -15.67 -21.78 -18.04
C ASN A 3 -14.52 -20.80 -17.83
N VAL A 4 -14.77 -19.72 -17.09
CA VAL A 4 -13.74 -18.74 -16.74
C VAL A 4 -13.06 -19.24 -15.45
N PRO A 5 -11.74 -19.51 -15.47
CA PRO A 5 -11.04 -20.02 -14.31
C PRO A 5 -10.95 -18.96 -13.20
N ALA A 6 -11.09 -19.40 -11.95
CA ALA A 6 -10.83 -18.54 -10.81
C ALA A 6 -9.34 -18.15 -10.75
N ARG A 7 -9.04 -16.89 -10.44
CA ARG A 7 -7.68 -16.35 -10.32
C ARG A 7 -7.31 -16.01 -8.88
N LEU A 8 -8.17 -16.34 -7.93
CA LEU A 8 -7.86 -16.12 -6.50
C LEU A 8 -6.73 -17.05 -6.06
N SER A 9 -5.70 -16.48 -5.46
CA SER A 9 -4.47 -17.19 -5.08
C SER A 9 -4.22 -17.22 -3.56
N ASN A 10 -5.04 -16.55 -2.77
CA ASN A 10 -4.88 -16.48 -1.31
C ASN A 10 -6.22 -16.63 -0.59
N TRP A 11 -6.13 -17.05 0.66
CA TRP A 11 -7.25 -17.13 1.59
C TRP A 11 -6.76 -16.91 3.04
N PRO A 12 -7.47 -16.16 3.90
CA PRO A 12 -8.70 -15.41 3.66
C PRO A 12 -8.47 -14.16 2.80
N VAL A 13 -9.55 -13.58 2.24
CA VAL A 13 -9.50 -12.36 1.43
C VAL A 13 -9.87 -11.10 2.22
N GLN A 14 -10.65 -11.22 3.29
CA GLN A 14 -11.06 -10.08 4.10
C GLN A 14 -9.87 -9.47 4.84
N ILE A 15 -9.69 -8.15 4.74
CA ILE A 15 -8.60 -7.42 5.40
C ILE A 15 -8.55 -7.73 6.89
N LYS A 16 -9.71 -7.75 7.55
CA LYS A 16 -9.79 -8.00 8.99
C LYS A 16 -9.34 -9.40 9.41
N LEU A 17 -9.48 -10.38 8.53
CA LEU A 17 -9.17 -11.79 8.80
C LEU A 17 -7.77 -12.20 8.37
N ALA A 18 -7.19 -11.53 7.37
CA ALA A 18 -5.88 -11.89 6.84
C ALA A 18 -4.79 -11.68 7.91
N PRO A 19 -3.92 -12.66 8.15
CA PRO A 19 -2.78 -12.47 9.03
C PRO A 19 -1.75 -11.55 8.37
N VAL A 20 -1.12 -10.67 9.16
CA VAL A 20 -0.18 -9.66 8.64
C VAL A 20 1.03 -10.29 7.95
N ASN A 21 1.52 -11.40 8.46
CA ASN A 21 2.76 -12.05 8.03
C ASN A 21 2.52 -13.34 7.21
N ALA A 22 1.41 -13.43 6.50
CA ALA A 22 1.15 -14.59 5.66
C ALA A 22 2.20 -14.72 4.53
N PRO A 23 2.69 -15.93 4.24
CA PRO A 23 3.75 -16.14 3.24
C PRO A 23 3.41 -15.62 1.85
N TYR A 24 2.14 -15.61 1.46
CA TYR A 24 1.70 -15.15 0.15
C TYR A 24 1.85 -13.64 -0.06
N PHE A 25 2.07 -12.86 0.99
CA PHE A 25 2.32 -11.43 0.87
C PHE A 25 3.74 -11.09 0.44
N GLN A 26 4.71 -11.99 0.66
CA GLN A 26 6.11 -11.69 0.38
C GLN A 26 6.36 -11.34 -1.09
N GLY A 27 6.81 -10.10 -1.32
CA GLY A 27 7.13 -9.59 -2.66
C GLY A 27 5.94 -9.55 -3.62
N CYS A 28 4.70 -9.55 -3.12
CA CYS A 28 3.51 -9.60 -3.96
C CYS A 28 3.16 -8.26 -4.62
N ASP A 29 2.38 -8.34 -5.67
CA ASP A 29 1.55 -7.25 -6.14
C ASP A 29 0.20 -7.34 -5.42
N LEU A 30 -0.11 -6.36 -4.60
CA LEU A 30 -1.28 -6.36 -3.72
C LEU A 30 -2.47 -5.69 -4.40
N LEU A 31 -3.61 -6.37 -4.43
CA LEU A 31 -4.90 -5.79 -4.77
C LEU A 31 -5.69 -5.55 -3.49
N VAL A 32 -6.12 -4.33 -3.27
CA VAL A 32 -7.09 -3.96 -2.23
C VAL A 32 -8.38 -3.54 -2.91
N ALA A 33 -9.42 -4.35 -2.78
CA ALA A 33 -10.69 -4.13 -3.48
C ALA A 33 -11.85 -3.91 -2.51
N ALA A 34 -12.78 -3.05 -2.90
CA ALA A 34 -14.05 -2.93 -2.18
C ALA A 34 -14.90 -4.20 -2.39
N ASP A 35 -15.62 -4.62 -1.37
CA ASP A 35 -16.43 -5.86 -1.40
C ASP A 35 -17.35 -5.97 -2.63
N CYS A 36 -17.86 -4.85 -3.12
CA CYS A 36 -18.80 -4.84 -4.23
C CYS A 36 -18.16 -4.95 -5.62
N THR A 37 -16.85 -4.76 -5.75
CA THR A 37 -16.20 -4.60 -7.08
C THR A 37 -16.23 -5.86 -7.93
N ALA A 38 -16.03 -7.02 -7.31
CA ALA A 38 -16.09 -8.31 -8.01
C ALA A 38 -17.49 -8.64 -8.54
N PHE A 39 -18.54 -8.10 -7.91
CA PHE A 39 -19.91 -8.26 -8.38
C PHE A 39 -20.29 -7.29 -9.47
N ALA A 40 -19.71 -6.09 -9.44
CA ALA A 40 -19.99 -5.04 -10.42
C ALA A 40 -19.20 -5.23 -11.73
N TYR A 41 -17.97 -5.73 -11.66
CA TYR A 41 -17.08 -5.83 -12.80
C TYR A 41 -16.93 -7.29 -13.28
N GLY A 42 -17.50 -7.59 -14.45
CA GLY A 42 -17.61 -8.97 -14.94
C GLY A 42 -16.29 -9.68 -15.19
N ALA A 43 -15.22 -8.97 -15.59
CA ALA A 43 -13.90 -9.54 -15.84
C ALA A 43 -12.95 -9.44 -14.65
N PHE A 44 -13.47 -9.33 -13.44
CA PHE A 44 -12.68 -9.06 -12.22
C PHE A 44 -11.53 -10.05 -12.00
N HIS A 45 -11.75 -11.34 -12.26
CA HIS A 45 -10.71 -12.35 -12.11
C HIS A 45 -9.53 -12.16 -13.09
N GLU A 46 -9.81 -11.84 -14.35
CA GLU A 46 -8.75 -11.65 -15.33
C GLU A 46 -8.03 -10.30 -15.19
N ASP A 47 -8.79 -9.23 -14.95
CA ASP A 47 -8.22 -7.88 -15.00
C ASP A 47 -7.66 -7.41 -13.65
N PHE A 48 -8.18 -7.92 -12.56
CA PHE A 48 -7.78 -7.50 -11.21
C PHE A 48 -7.07 -8.58 -10.41
N LEU A 49 -7.59 -9.81 -10.35
CA LEU A 49 -7.02 -10.86 -9.51
C LEU A 49 -5.79 -11.54 -10.08
N LYS A 50 -5.71 -11.68 -11.38
CA LYS A 50 -4.62 -12.42 -12.04
C LYS A 50 -3.25 -11.88 -11.64
N GLY A 51 -2.42 -12.76 -11.05
CA GLY A 51 -1.08 -12.42 -10.62
C GLY A 51 -0.98 -11.55 -9.38
N ARG A 52 -2.07 -11.35 -8.65
CA ARG A 52 -2.11 -10.52 -7.44
C ARG A 52 -2.62 -11.28 -6.22
N VAL A 53 -2.15 -10.86 -5.07
CA VAL A 53 -2.73 -11.21 -3.78
C VAL A 53 -3.85 -10.23 -3.48
N CYS A 54 -5.02 -10.74 -3.12
CA CYS A 54 -6.22 -9.91 -2.96
C CYS A 54 -6.64 -9.78 -1.50
N LEU A 55 -6.90 -8.54 -1.10
CA LEU A 55 -7.60 -8.20 0.13
C LEU A 55 -8.84 -7.40 -0.20
N ILE A 56 -9.95 -7.71 0.47
CA ILE A 56 -11.20 -6.99 0.29
C ILE A 56 -11.73 -6.44 1.61
N GLY A 57 -12.54 -5.39 1.52
CA GLY A 57 -13.20 -4.79 2.67
C GLY A 57 -14.21 -3.72 2.28
N CYS A 58 -15.06 -3.38 3.24
CA CYS A 58 -15.99 -2.27 3.14
C CYS A 58 -15.89 -1.38 4.38
N PRO A 59 -15.30 -0.18 4.27
CA PRO A 59 -15.12 0.69 5.43
C PRO A 59 -16.42 1.04 6.13
N LYS A 60 -17.50 1.14 5.38
CA LYS A 60 -18.83 1.46 5.90
C LYS A 60 -19.43 0.32 6.72
N LEU A 61 -19.34 -0.92 6.22
CA LEU A 61 -19.90 -2.09 6.91
C LEU A 61 -19.03 -2.52 8.09
N ASP A 62 -17.71 -2.49 7.91
CA ASP A 62 -16.78 -2.91 8.95
C ASP A 62 -16.62 -1.87 10.06
N GLY A 63 -16.87 -0.60 9.78
CA GLY A 63 -16.75 0.50 10.74
C GLY A 63 -15.34 0.68 11.29
N VAL A 64 -14.31 0.31 10.52
CA VAL A 64 -12.90 0.38 10.94
C VAL A 64 -12.06 1.13 9.92
N ASP A 65 -10.95 1.69 10.38
CA ASP A 65 -9.88 2.21 9.52
C ASP A 65 -8.86 1.09 9.25
N TYR A 66 -8.67 0.73 8.00
CA TYR A 66 -7.72 -0.32 7.60
C TYR A 66 -6.28 0.15 7.50
N THR A 67 -6.02 1.44 7.72
CA THR A 67 -4.71 2.07 7.48
C THR A 67 -3.58 1.34 8.18
N GLU A 68 -3.72 1.10 9.49
CA GLU A 68 -2.66 0.50 10.29
C GLU A 68 -2.35 -0.92 9.85
N LYS A 69 -3.37 -1.75 9.67
CA LYS A 69 -3.19 -3.14 9.25
C LYS A 69 -2.59 -3.26 7.85
N LEU A 70 -3.04 -2.44 6.92
CA LEU A 70 -2.48 -2.40 5.56
C LEU A 70 -1.04 -1.90 5.59
N ALA A 71 -0.70 -0.91 6.42
CA ALA A 71 0.66 -0.43 6.58
C ALA A 71 1.61 -1.54 7.07
N GLN A 72 1.19 -2.32 8.05
CA GLN A 72 1.96 -3.46 8.55
C GLN A 72 2.17 -4.51 7.45
N ILE A 73 1.11 -4.92 6.76
CA ILE A 73 1.21 -5.89 5.65
C ILE A 73 2.20 -5.41 4.59
N ILE A 74 2.10 -4.15 4.18
CA ILE A 74 2.93 -3.58 3.13
C ILE A 74 4.41 -3.49 3.57
N ALA A 75 4.65 -3.01 4.80
CA ALA A 75 6.01 -2.82 5.32
C ALA A 75 6.74 -4.14 5.60
N GLU A 76 6.04 -5.09 6.23
CA GLU A 76 6.68 -6.33 6.70
C GLU A 76 6.91 -7.37 5.59
N ASN A 77 6.23 -7.24 4.46
CA ASN A 77 6.23 -8.27 3.42
C ASN A 77 6.86 -7.84 2.09
N ASN A 78 7.54 -6.71 2.02
CA ASN A 78 8.16 -6.22 0.79
C ASN A 78 7.20 -6.17 -0.40
N VAL A 79 5.99 -5.68 -0.17
CA VAL A 79 4.96 -5.54 -1.22
C VAL A 79 5.50 -4.64 -2.33
N ARG A 80 5.45 -5.11 -3.59
CA ARG A 80 6.04 -4.41 -4.73
C ARG A 80 5.16 -3.29 -5.28
N SER A 81 3.86 -3.53 -5.31
CA SER A 81 2.87 -2.56 -5.81
C SER A 81 1.54 -2.75 -5.12
N VAL A 82 0.74 -1.70 -5.10
CA VAL A 82 -0.63 -1.75 -4.59
C VAL A 82 -1.58 -1.24 -5.66
N ARG A 83 -2.61 -2.02 -5.95
CA ARG A 83 -3.72 -1.62 -6.80
C ARG A 83 -4.99 -1.56 -5.98
N VAL A 84 -5.76 -0.50 -6.13
CA VAL A 84 -7.05 -0.33 -5.46
C VAL A 84 -8.16 -0.43 -6.49
N ALA A 85 -9.14 -1.27 -6.23
CA ALA A 85 -10.39 -1.30 -6.98
C ALA A 85 -11.53 -0.83 -6.06
N ARG A 86 -12.17 0.26 -6.39
CA ARG A 86 -13.29 0.79 -5.61
C ARG A 86 -14.48 1.17 -6.48
N MET A 87 -15.66 1.20 -5.88
CA MET A 87 -16.85 1.67 -6.55
C MET A 87 -16.90 3.21 -6.60
N GLN A 88 -17.57 3.73 -7.62
CA GLN A 88 -17.87 5.15 -7.77
C GLN A 88 -19.01 5.57 -6.84
N VAL A 89 -18.82 5.34 -5.55
CA VAL A 89 -19.79 5.70 -4.51
C VAL A 89 -19.06 6.31 -3.31
N PRO A 90 -19.69 7.21 -2.54
CA PRO A 90 -19.01 7.94 -1.45
C PRO A 90 -18.41 7.04 -0.38
N CYS A 91 -19.05 5.92 -0.05
CA CYS A 91 -18.59 5.00 0.99
C CYS A 91 -17.26 4.30 0.65
N CYS A 92 -16.89 4.18 -0.61
CA CYS A 92 -15.65 3.53 -1.04
C CYS A 92 -14.43 4.46 -0.99
N GLY A 93 -14.61 5.77 -0.87
CA GLY A 93 -13.49 6.73 -0.76
C GLY A 93 -12.60 6.47 0.45
N GLY A 94 -13.16 5.96 1.54
CA GLY A 94 -12.41 5.58 2.73
C GLY A 94 -11.39 4.47 2.51
N LEU A 95 -11.68 3.52 1.62
CA LEU A 95 -10.75 2.45 1.29
C LEU A 95 -9.51 2.98 0.55
N GLU A 96 -9.72 3.85 -0.45
CA GLU A 96 -8.63 4.51 -1.17
C GLU A 96 -7.75 5.33 -0.22
N GLN A 97 -8.35 6.12 0.65
CA GLN A 97 -7.60 6.93 1.62
C GLN A 97 -6.81 6.07 2.60
N ALA A 98 -7.37 4.96 3.07
CA ALA A 98 -6.67 4.02 3.95
C ALA A 98 -5.43 3.44 3.27
N VAL A 99 -5.53 3.03 2.00
CA VAL A 99 -4.40 2.53 1.23
C VAL A 99 -3.33 3.59 1.01
N ARG A 100 -3.70 4.81 0.61
CA ARG A 100 -2.74 5.91 0.41
C ARG A 100 -1.97 6.22 1.69
N ARG A 101 -2.65 6.28 2.83
CA ARG A 101 -2.00 6.48 4.14
C ARG A 101 -1.12 5.29 4.52
N ALA A 102 -1.57 4.07 4.31
CA ALA A 102 -0.81 2.87 4.61
C ALA A 102 0.51 2.79 3.82
N VAL A 103 0.48 3.11 2.54
CA VAL A 103 1.67 3.16 1.69
C VAL A 103 2.65 4.25 2.16
N ALA A 104 2.14 5.43 2.55
CA ALA A 104 2.96 6.50 3.07
C ALA A 104 3.66 6.11 4.39
N ILE A 105 2.94 5.45 5.31
CA ILE A 105 3.48 4.95 6.57
C ILE A 105 4.54 3.87 6.31
N ALA A 106 4.25 2.90 5.46
CA ALA A 106 5.18 1.82 5.12
C ALA A 106 6.46 2.35 4.45
N GLY A 107 6.34 3.35 3.58
CA GLY A 107 7.48 4.00 2.95
C GLY A 107 8.39 4.71 3.95
N SER A 108 7.82 5.35 4.97
CA SER A 108 8.59 6.02 6.02
C SER A 108 9.32 5.02 6.93
N GLN A 109 8.72 3.87 7.22
CA GLN A 109 9.35 2.83 8.04
C GLN A 109 10.53 2.15 7.32
N ASN A 110 10.41 1.91 6.04
CA ASN A 110 11.50 1.31 5.24
C ASN A 110 12.67 2.29 5.00
N GLY A 111 12.42 3.59 5.07
CA GLY A 111 13.47 4.63 5.01
C GLY A 111 14.25 4.78 6.33
N ALA A 112 13.65 4.48 7.47
CA ALA A 112 14.29 4.58 8.79
C ALA A 112 15.22 3.39 9.10
N GLY A 113 15.00 2.24 8.48
CA GLY A 113 15.84 1.04 8.69
C GLY A 113 17.23 1.10 8.05
N ALA A 114 17.52 2.10 7.22
CA ALA A 114 18.85 2.29 6.63
C ALA A 114 19.76 3.21 7.46
N ALA A 115 19.25 3.85 8.52
CA ALA A 115 20.00 4.80 9.33
C ALA A 115 20.58 4.23 10.65
N ASP A 116 20.17 3.04 11.06
CA ASP A 116 20.55 2.47 12.37
C ASP A 116 21.69 1.44 12.33
N ALA A 117 22.40 1.31 11.23
CA ALA A 117 23.53 0.39 11.12
C ALA A 117 24.91 1.02 11.32
N VAL A 118 25.00 2.28 11.77
CA VAL A 118 26.30 2.91 12.08
C VAL A 118 26.22 3.69 13.39
N VAL A 119 26.12 3.04 14.52
CA VAL A 119 26.64 3.57 15.79
C VAL A 119 27.30 2.42 16.55
N GLY A 120 28.53 2.23 16.27
CA GLY A 120 29.43 1.40 17.06
C GLY A 120 30.83 1.96 17.03
N ALA A 121 31.21 2.61 18.11
CA ALA A 121 32.54 2.85 18.61
C ALA A 121 33.15 4.25 18.50
N ARG A 122 33.18 4.87 19.69
CA ARG A 122 34.31 5.61 20.31
C ARG A 122 34.70 6.94 19.64
N GLY A 123 34.60 8.03 20.31
CA GLY A 123 35.24 8.43 21.52
C GLY A 123 35.94 9.75 21.30
N ALA A 124 35.73 10.66 22.24
CA ALA A 124 36.62 11.74 22.69
C ALA A 124 36.82 12.98 21.83
N ALA A 125 36.17 14.03 22.26
CA ALA A 125 36.74 15.23 22.84
C ALA A 125 37.34 16.34 21.92
N ILE A 126 36.76 17.53 22.15
CA ILE A 126 37.38 18.86 22.29
C ILE A 126 37.72 19.64 21.00
N GLY A 127 37.13 20.83 20.94
CA GLY A 127 37.65 21.93 20.15
C GLY A 127 36.59 22.96 19.77
N ALA A 128 36.51 23.99 20.59
CA ALA A 128 35.77 25.21 20.29
C ALA A 128 36.39 25.97 19.11
N GLY A 129 35.57 26.60 18.31
CA GLY A 129 36.02 27.52 17.28
C GLY A 129 34.82 28.11 16.57
N ASP A 130 34.55 29.36 16.89
CA ASP A 130 33.59 30.23 16.20
C ASP A 130 33.93 30.39 14.72
N ALA A 131 32.92 30.51 13.89
CA ALA A 131 32.68 31.60 12.98
C ALA A 131 31.91 31.19 11.73
N ASP A 132 30.84 31.87 11.59
CA ASP A 132 30.36 32.63 10.43
C ASP A 132 29.46 31.89 9.43
N ILE A 133 28.32 32.51 9.39
CA ILE A 133 27.14 32.28 8.55
C ILE A 133 27.37 32.97 7.21
N THR A 134 27.33 32.24 6.14
CA THR A 134 26.84 32.78 4.87
C THR A 134 26.23 31.65 4.01
N GLY A 135 24.99 31.85 3.67
CA GLY A 135 24.12 31.23 2.75
C GLY A 135 24.70 30.28 1.70
N GLY A 136 24.21 29.09 1.74
CA GLY A 136 24.23 28.18 0.63
C GLY A 136 23.03 27.30 0.75
N ALA A 137 22.13 27.42 -0.23
CA ALA A 137 21.01 26.49 -0.37
C ALA A 137 21.58 25.07 -0.48
N VAL A 138 21.52 24.33 0.55
CA VAL A 138 21.74 22.89 0.48
C VAL A 138 20.51 22.30 -0.18
N ASP A 139 20.65 22.02 -1.47
CA ASP A 139 19.77 21.10 -2.13
C ASP A 139 19.76 19.83 -1.29
N ALA A 140 18.67 19.67 -0.55
CA ALA A 140 18.38 18.41 0.08
C ALA A 140 18.23 17.41 -1.06
N VAL A 141 19.29 16.66 -1.33
CA VAL A 141 19.20 15.42 -2.06
C VAL A 141 18.34 14.51 -1.20
N GLY A 142 17.03 14.68 -1.37
CA GLY A 142 16.06 13.83 -0.74
C GLY A 142 16.41 12.41 -1.13
N ALA A 143 16.70 11.58 -0.15
CA ALA A 143 16.64 10.15 -0.31
C ALA A 143 15.30 9.88 -0.95
N VAL A 144 15.31 9.44 -2.20
CA VAL A 144 14.12 8.95 -2.89
C VAL A 144 13.73 7.71 -2.13
N ALA A 145 12.89 7.87 -1.12
CA ALA A 145 12.18 6.75 -0.53
C ALA A 145 11.46 6.12 -1.71
N SER A 146 11.81 4.91 -2.07
CA SER A 146 11.18 4.18 -3.17
C SER A 146 9.71 4.07 -2.83
N SER A 147 8.91 4.99 -3.31
CA SER A 147 7.48 4.99 -3.09
C SER A 147 6.91 3.81 -3.84
N ILE A 148 6.27 2.91 -3.11
CA ILE A 148 5.54 1.78 -3.68
C ILE A 148 4.49 2.35 -4.63
N PRO A 149 4.47 1.93 -5.91
CA PRO A 149 3.49 2.43 -6.86
C PRO A 149 2.08 2.04 -6.45
N VAL A 150 1.18 3.02 -6.48
CA VAL A 150 -0.25 2.83 -6.17
C VAL A 150 -1.06 3.18 -7.41
N GLN A 151 -1.90 2.25 -7.85
CA GLN A 151 -2.88 2.46 -8.91
C GLN A 151 -4.29 2.41 -8.32
N ILE A 152 -5.12 3.36 -8.68
CA ILE A 152 -6.51 3.43 -8.24
C ILE A 152 -7.44 3.25 -9.44
N ASP A 153 -8.28 2.25 -9.42
CA ASP A 153 -9.33 2.02 -10.41
C ASP A 153 -10.70 2.25 -9.77
N VAL A 154 -11.49 3.12 -10.38
CA VAL A 154 -12.85 3.45 -9.97
C VAL A 154 -13.83 2.78 -10.90
N ILE A 155 -14.72 1.97 -10.35
CA ILE A 155 -15.71 1.18 -11.08
C ILE A 155 -17.10 1.78 -10.83
N SER A 156 -17.82 2.05 -11.90
CA SER A 156 -19.22 2.49 -11.83
C SER A 156 -20.16 1.32 -11.55
N SER A 157 -21.39 1.61 -11.14
CA SER A 157 -22.39 0.59 -10.83
C SER A 157 -22.83 -0.24 -12.04
N ASP A 158 -22.58 0.24 -13.26
CA ASP A 158 -22.82 -0.47 -14.51
C ASP A 158 -21.60 -1.29 -15.00
N GLY A 159 -20.57 -1.39 -14.16
CA GLY A 159 -19.42 -2.27 -14.41
C GLY A 159 -18.36 -1.72 -15.35
N ARG A 160 -18.21 -0.39 -15.44
CA ARG A 160 -17.16 0.25 -16.24
C ARG A 160 -16.08 0.83 -15.35
N ILE A 161 -14.85 0.78 -15.80
CA ILE A 161 -13.76 1.56 -15.18
C ILE A 161 -13.91 3.00 -15.67
N VAL A 162 -14.21 3.93 -14.76
CA VAL A 162 -14.49 5.35 -15.08
C VAL A 162 -13.33 6.26 -14.73
N ALA A 163 -12.40 5.84 -13.89
CA ALA A 163 -11.18 6.56 -13.57
C ALA A 163 -10.04 5.60 -13.23
N VAL A 164 -8.82 5.96 -13.62
CA VAL A 164 -7.57 5.29 -13.27
C VAL A 164 -6.61 6.36 -12.80
N GLY A 165 -6.02 6.17 -11.59
CA GLY A 165 -5.14 7.16 -10.98
C GLY A 165 -3.95 6.57 -10.26
#